data_e6fe314ee98b25e78fcd8e5f6bedc219
#
_entry.id   e6fe314ee98b25e78fcd8e5f6bedc219
#
_cell.length_a   1.000
_cell.length_b   1.000
_cell.length_c   1.000
_cell.angle_alpha   90.00
_cell.angle_beta   90.00
_cell.angle_gamma   90.00
#
_symmetry.space_group_name_H-M   'P 1'
#
loop_
_entity.id
_entity.type
_entity.pdbx_description
1 polymer ?
#
loop_
_entity_poly.entity_id
_entity_poly.type
_entity_poly.pdbx_seq_one_letter_code
_entity_poly.pdbx_strand_id
1 'polypeptide(L)'
;AYRAGLAIRETLARRDSANTQWQRDLSVSHNKIGDVLLVQGDGPAALDAYRAGLAIAETLARRDPANTQWQRDLSVSHNRIGDVLRAQGDGPTALVAYRAGLAIAETLARRDPANTDWQRDLTVSHNKIGDVLLAQGDGPAALATYRAGLAIRETLARCDPANTEWQRDLFVSHTKIGNVLRAQGDGPAALAAYRAGLAIAETLAPRDPANTEWQRDLSVSHGKIG
;
A
#
# COMPACT_ATOMS: atom_id res chain seq x y z
N ALA A 1 14.33 -13.69 18.70
CA ALA A 1 13.38 -12.89 19.51
C ALA A 1 11.93 -13.06 19.01
N TYR A 2 11.62 -12.87 17.71
CA TYR A 2 10.22 -12.92 17.20
C TYR A 2 9.54 -14.28 17.36
N ARG A 3 10.23 -15.41 17.10
CA ARG A 3 9.68 -16.77 17.28
C ARG A 3 9.30 -17.08 18.73
N ALA A 4 10.11 -16.63 19.70
CA ALA A 4 9.79 -16.81 21.12
C ALA A 4 8.54 -16.01 21.53
N GLY A 5 8.42 -14.77 21.04
CA GLY A 5 7.23 -13.96 21.24
C GLY A 5 5.98 -14.58 20.62
N LEU A 6 6.08 -15.20 19.43
CA LEU A 6 4.97 -15.90 18.80
C LEU A 6 4.49 -17.07 19.68
N ALA A 7 5.39 -17.93 20.14
CA ALA A 7 5.05 -19.10 20.96
C ALA A 7 4.27 -18.71 22.25
N ILE A 8 4.63 -17.58 22.86
CA ILE A 8 3.90 -17.05 24.02
C ILE A 8 2.49 -16.61 23.61
N ARG A 9 2.33 -15.86 22.52
CA ARG A 9 1.04 -15.39 22.05
C ARG A 9 0.13 -16.53 21.58
N GLU A 10 0.68 -17.54 20.93
CA GLU A 10 -0.06 -18.78 20.60
C GLU A 10 -0.57 -19.48 21.86
N THR A 11 0.24 -19.53 22.91
CA THR A 11 -0.16 -20.14 24.18
C THR A 11 -1.28 -19.33 24.84
N LEU A 12 -1.18 -18.02 24.88
CA LEU A 12 -2.22 -17.14 25.42
C LEU A 12 -3.52 -17.24 24.61
N ALA A 13 -3.44 -17.17 23.29
CA ALA A 13 -4.60 -17.26 22.41
C ALA A 13 -5.30 -18.64 22.48
N ARG A 14 -4.55 -19.73 22.71
CA ARG A 14 -5.13 -21.06 22.98
C ARG A 14 -5.78 -21.16 24.36
N ARG A 15 -5.18 -20.53 25.39
CA ARG A 15 -5.71 -20.53 26.77
C ARG A 15 -7.06 -19.85 26.86
N ASP A 16 -7.25 -18.77 26.11
CA ASP A 16 -8.53 -18.05 26.02
C ASP A 16 -8.77 -17.59 24.58
N SER A 17 -9.42 -18.45 23.81
CA SER A 17 -9.75 -18.18 22.40
C SER A 17 -10.82 -17.09 22.24
N ALA A 18 -11.54 -16.73 23.31
CA ALA A 18 -12.52 -15.65 23.31
C ALA A 18 -11.87 -14.27 23.50
N ASN A 19 -10.63 -14.21 24.00
CA ASN A 19 -9.90 -12.97 24.20
C ASN A 19 -9.43 -12.36 22.87
N THR A 20 -10.20 -11.41 22.38
CA THR A 20 -9.97 -10.77 21.09
C THR A 20 -8.65 -10.01 21.01
N GLN A 21 -8.17 -9.47 22.13
CA GLN A 21 -6.88 -8.79 22.17
C GLN A 21 -5.73 -9.77 21.92
N TRP A 22 -5.73 -10.93 22.58
CA TRP A 22 -4.72 -11.96 22.39
C TRP A 22 -4.77 -12.55 20.97
N GLN A 23 -5.96 -12.72 20.41
CA GLN A 23 -6.12 -13.14 19.02
C GLN A 23 -5.52 -12.08 18.05
N ARG A 24 -5.83 -10.79 18.27
CA ARG A 24 -5.27 -9.70 17.47
C ARG A 24 -3.74 -9.64 17.58
N ASP A 25 -3.19 -9.75 18.80
CA ASP A 25 -1.75 -9.74 19.02
C ASP A 25 -1.04 -10.92 18.33
N LEU A 26 -1.71 -12.07 18.26
CA LEU A 26 -1.25 -13.24 17.52
C LEU A 26 -1.24 -12.97 16.01
N SER A 27 -2.32 -12.42 15.44
CA SER A 27 -2.39 -12.03 14.02
C SER A 27 -1.28 -11.05 13.63
N VAL A 28 -1.09 -9.99 14.43
CA VAL A 28 0.00 -9.02 14.23
C VAL A 28 1.38 -9.69 14.31
N SER A 29 1.55 -10.69 15.17
CA SER A 29 2.83 -11.41 15.28
C SER A 29 3.12 -12.27 14.06
N HIS A 30 2.12 -12.93 13.52
CA HIS A 30 2.25 -13.65 12.25
C HIS A 30 2.66 -12.71 11.12
N ASN A 31 2.05 -11.52 11.01
CA ASN A 31 2.41 -10.53 10.02
C ASN A 31 3.89 -10.08 10.19
N LYS A 32 4.35 -9.81 11.42
CA LYS A 32 5.75 -9.42 11.68
C LYS A 32 6.75 -10.54 11.34
N ILE A 33 6.37 -11.80 11.55
CA ILE A 33 7.21 -12.95 11.16
C ILE A 33 7.27 -13.03 9.65
N GLY A 34 6.14 -12.86 8.96
CA GLY A 34 6.11 -12.78 7.51
C GLY A 34 7.05 -11.69 6.96
N ASP A 35 7.05 -10.49 7.58
CA ASP A 35 7.96 -9.41 7.21
C ASP A 35 9.44 -9.82 7.32
N VAL A 36 9.82 -10.49 8.43
CA VAL A 36 11.19 -10.96 8.64
C VAL A 36 11.58 -12.04 7.63
N LEU A 37 10.69 -13.00 7.38
CA LEU A 37 10.93 -14.07 6.41
C LEU A 37 11.07 -13.52 4.99
N LEU A 38 10.29 -12.52 4.64
CA LEU A 38 10.39 -11.85 3.35
C LEU A 38 11.74 -11.15 3.17
N VAL A 39 12.23 -10.45 4.20
CA VAL A 39 13.58 -9.84 4.20
C VAL A 39 14.68 -10.90 4.08
N GLN A 40 14.45 -12.10 4.60
CA GLN A 40 15.37 -13.24 4.48
C GLN A 40 15.28 -13.95 3.11
N GLY A 41 14.37 -13.53 2.23
CA GLY A 41 14.16 -14.14 0.92
C GLY A 41 13.29 -15.41 0.95
N ASP A 42 12.73 -15.78 2.10
CA ASP A 42 11.86 -16.95 2.23
C ASP A 42 10.38 -16.56 1.96
N GLY A 43 10.08 -16.31 0.70
CA GLY A 43 8.74 -15.95 0.25
C GLY A 43 7.66 -16.98 0.59
N PRO A 44 7.86 -18.29 0.38
CA PRO A 44 6.88 -19.30 0.77
C PRO A 44 6.53 -19.27 2.26
N ALA A 45 7.54 -19.28 3.15
CA ALA A 45 7.30 -19.24 4.59
C ALA A 45 6.68 -17.89 5.03
N ALA A 46 7.02 -16.78 4.37
CA ALA A 46 6.38 -15.49 4.61
C ALA A 46 4.89 -15.54 4.25
N LEU A 47 4.54 -16.16 3.11
CA LEU A 47 3.15 -16.32 2.68
C LEU A 47 2.33 -17.14 3.67
N ASP A 48 2.89 -18.23 4.19
CA ASP A 48 2.23 -19.06 5.21
C ASP A 48 2.01 -18.29 6.51
N ALA A 49 2.99 -17.51 6.95
CA ALA A 49 2.86 -16.65 8.12
C ALA A 49 1.76 -15.58 7.92
N TYR A 50 1.70 -14.91 6.77
CA TYR A 50 0.65 -13.94 6.47
C TYR A 50 -0.73 -14.57 6.37
N ARG A 51 -0.86 -15.78 5.81
CA ARG A 51 -2.12 -16.52 5.75
C ARG A 51 -2.63 -16.90 7.14
N ALA A 52 -1.72 -17.32 8.05
CA ALA A 52 -2.07 -17.58 9.45
C ALA A 52 -2.60 -16.31 10.15
N GLY A 53 -1.93 -15.17 9.93
CA GLY A 53 -2.40 -13.87 10.44
C GLY A 53 -3.74 -13.45 9.84
N LEU A 54 -3.94 -13.64 8.53
CA LEU A 54 -5.18 -13.33 7.82
C LEU A 54 -6.37 -14.11 8.40
N ALA A 55 -6.24 -15.43 8.62
CA ALA A 55 -7.32 -16.26 9.14
C ALA A 55 -7.86 -15.76 10.50
N ILE A 56 -6.95 -15.27 11.34
CA ILE A 56 -7.31 -14.67 12.63
C ILE A 56 -7.99 -13.31 12.40
N ALA A 57 -7.44 -12.45 11.55
CA ALA A 57 -8.00 -11.14 11.24
C ALA A 57 -9.41 -11.25 10.64
N GLU A 58 -9.66 -12.21 9.74
CA GLU A 58 -10.98 -12.52 9.21
C GLU A 58 -11.98 -12.92 10.29
N THR A 59 -11.53 -13.75 11.24
CA THR A 59 -12.38 -14.20 12.35
C THR A 59 -12.78 -13.04 13.25
N LEU A 60 -11.84 -12.14 13.58
CA LEU A 60 -12.09 -10.94 14.36
C LEU A 60 -13.03 -9.97 13.61
N ALA A 61 -12.75 -9.70 12.33
CA ALA A 61 -13.56 -8.79 11.52
C ALA A 61 -15.00 -9.29 11.31
N ARG A 62 -15.21 -10.61 11.21
CA ARG A 62 -16.57 -11.22 11.19
C ARG A 62 -17.28 -11.12 12.53
N ARG A 63 -16.55 -11.22 13.64
CA ARG A 63 -17.11 -11.14 15.00
C ARG A 63 -17.67 -9.75 15.32
N ASP A 64 -16.96 -8.71 14.86
CA ASP A 64 -17.43 -7.31 14.97
C ASP A 64 -17.08 -6.54 13.70
N PRO A 65 -18.01 -6.53 12.73
CA PRO A 65 -17.83 -5.78 11.48
C PRO A 65 -17.76 -4.25 11.67
N ALA A 66 -18.20 -3.74 12.82
CA ALA A 66 -18.13 -2.32 13.15
C ALA A 66 -16.75 -1.90 13.69
N ASN A 67 -15.92 -2.84 14.12
CA ASN A 67 -14.59 -2.57 14.63
C ASN A 67 -13.61 -2.18 13.50
N THR A 68 -13.41 -0.89 13.35
CA THR A 68 -12.59 -0.33 12.27
C THR A 68 -11.13 -0.77 12.33
N GLN A 69 -10.60 -1.01 13.53
CA GLN A 69 -9.23 -1.48 13.69
C GLN A 69 -9.07 -2.91 13.15
N TRP A 70 -10.03 -3.81 13.43
CA TRP A 70 -9.98 -5.18 12.90
C TRP A 70 -10.19 -5.22 11.40
N GLN A 71 -11.06 -4.35 10.87
CA GLN A 71 -11.23 -4.20 9.43
C GLN A 71 -9.92 -3.69 8.77
N ARG A 72 -9.25 -2.70 9.37
CA ARG A 72 -7.96 -2.22 8.87
C ARG A 72 -6.89 -3.31 8.91
N ASP A 73 -6.78 -4.05 10.02
CA ASP A 73 -5.83 -5.16 10.16
C ASP A 73 -6.07 -6.23 9.07
N LEU A 74 -7.33 -6.52 8.75
CA LEU A 74 -7.73 -7.42 7.66
C LEU A 74 -7.30 -6.89 6.28
N SER A 75 -7.56 -5.62 5.98
CA SER A 75 -7.12 -4.98 4.73
C SER A 75 -5.60 -5.04 4.55
N VAL A 76 -4.85 -4.74 5.61
CA VAL A 76 -3.38 -4.81 5.61
C VAL A 76 -2.89 -6.24 5.36
N SER A 77 -3.52 -7.25 5.97
CA SER A 77 -3.16 -8.66 5.76
C SER A 77 -3.36 -9.10 4.31
N HIS A 78 -4.46 -8.69 3.66
CA HIS A 78 -4.67 -8.92 2.23
C HIS A 78 -3.59 -8.27 1.37
N ASN A 79 -3.22 -7.02 1.66
CA ASN A 79 -2.17 -6.32 0.92
C ASN A 79 -0.80 -7.02 1.04
N ARG A 80 -0.45 -7.53 2.23
CA ARG A 80 0.82 -8.27 2.45
C ARG A 80 0.88 -9.58 1.67
N ILE A 81 -0.22 -10.33 1.64
CA ILE A 81 -0.34 -11.54 0.81
C ILE A 81 -0.17 -11.19 -0.66
N GLY A 82 -0.83 -10.14 -1.14
CA GLY A 82 -0.67 -9.64 -2.50
C GLY A 82 0.77 -9.28 -2.83
N ASP A 83 1.51 -8.65 -1.90
CA ASP A 83 2.92 -8.29 -2.10
C ASP A 83 3.80 -9.53 -2.34
N VAL A 84 3.61 -10.59 -1.55
CA VAL A 84 4.38 -11.83 -1.71
C VAL A 84 4.02 -12.52 -3.02
N LEU A 85 2.73 -12.66 -3.33
CA LEU A 85 2.27 -13.30 -4.56
C LEU A 85 2.80 -12.55 -5.79
N ARG A 86 2.77 -11.21 -5.77
CA ARG A 86 3.35 -10.39 -6.83
C ARG A 86 4.86 -10.61 -6.97
N ALA A 87 5.58 -10.69 -5.87
CA ALA A 87 7.02 -10.97 -5.88
C ALA A 87 7.36 -12.37 -6.41
N GLN A 88 6.44 -13.34 -6.25
CA GLN A 88 6.53 -14.68 -6.80
C GLN A 88 6.10 -14.76 -8.28
N GLY A 89 5.65 -13.66 -8.88
CA GLY A 89 5.17 -13.61 -10.26
C GLY A 89 3.71 -14.01 -10.44
N ASP A 90 2.98 -14.33 -9.36
CA ASP A 90 1.56 -14.65 -9.42
C ASP A 90 0.70 -13.36 -9.36
N GLY A 91 0.77 -12.58 -10.43
CA GLY A 91 0.02 -11.34 -10.59
C GLY A 91 -1.50 -11.52 -10.47
N PRO A 92 -2.13 -12.52 -11.11
CA PRO A 92 -3.56 -12.76 -11.00
C PRO A 92 -4.03 -12.96 -9.55
N THR A 93 -3.38 -13.83 -8.79
CA THR A 93 -3.74 -14.08 -7.39
C THR A 93 -3.42 -12.87 -6.50
N ALA A 94 -2.32 -12.16 -6.75
CA ALA A 94 -2.00 -10.91 -6.09
C ALA A 94 -3.10 -9.85 -6.28
N LEU A 95 -3.64 -9.74 -7.50
CA LEU A 95 -4.72 -8.81 -7.81
C LEU A 95 -6.00 -9.13 -7.02
N VAL A 96 -6.33 -10.41 -6.85
CA VAL A 96 -7.48 -10.83 -6.01
C VAL A 96 -7.27 -10.37 -4.57
N ALA A 97 -6.08 -10.61 -4.00
CA ALA A 97 -5.76 -10.20 -2.64
C ALA A 97 -5.82 -8.67 -2.47
N TYR A 98 -5.22 -7.91 -3.38
CA TYR A 98 -5.27 -6.45 -3.32
C TYR A 98 -6.69 -5.88 -3.47
N ARG A 99 -7.53 -6.47 -4.32
CA ARG A 99 -8.94 -6.04 -4.45
C ARG A 99 -9.75 -6.32 -3.18
N ALA A 100 -9.50 -7.43 -2.49
CA ALA A 100 -10.11 -7.71 -1.20
C ALA A 100 -9.70 -6.64 -0.16
N GLY A 101 -8.42 -6.28 -0.08
CA GLY A 101 -7.93 -5.20 0.77
C GLY A 101 -8.53 -3.84 0.40
N LEU A 102 -8.62 -3.52 -0.91
CA LEU A 102 -9.20 -2.27 -1.42
C LEU A 102 -10.66 -2.11 -0.98
N ALA A 103 -11.49 -3.14 -1.14
CA ALA A 103 -12.92 -3.07 -0.78
C ALA A 103 -13.14 -2.70 0.70
N ILE A 104 -12.27 -3.20 1.59
CA ILE A 104 -12.29 -2.85 3.00
C ILE A 104 -11.81 -1.40 3.20
N ALA A 105 -10.70 -1.01 2.58
CA ALA A 105 -10.16 0.35 2.67
C ALA A 105 -11.16 1.39 2.17
N GLU A 106 -11.87 1.13 1.06
CA GLU A 106 -12.96 1.98 0.56
C GLU A 106 -14.10 2.13 1.57
N THR A 107 -14.46 1.04 2.24
CA THR A 107 -15.52 1.07 3.25
C THR A 107 -15.11 1.91 4.45
N LEU A 108 -13.88 1.79 4.93
CA LEU A 108 -13.33 2.59 6.02
C LEU A 108 -13.25 4.08 5.62
N ALA A 109 -12.69 4.38 4.45
CA ALA A 109 -12.54 5.75 3.96
C ALA A 109 -13.89 6.46 3.73
N ARG A 110 -14.94 5.74 3.31
CA ARG A 110 -16.31 6.28 3.22
C ARG A 110 -16.93 6.53 4.60
N ARG A 111 -16.61 5.71 5.60
CA ARG A 111 -17.13 5.85 6.97
C ARG A 111 -16.61 7.10 7.66
N ASP A 112 -15.34 7.44 7.44
CA ASP A 112 -14.74 8.68 7.93
C ASP A 112 -13.80 9.26 6.86
N PRO A 113 -14.32 10.13 5.99
CA PRO A 113 -13.53 10.77 4.94
C PRO A 113 -12.42 11.70 5.46
N ALA A 114 -12.51 12.15 6.72
CA ALA A 114 -11.50 12.99 7.36
C ALA A 114 -10.33 12.18 7.92
N ASN A 115 -10.45 10.87 8.05
CA ASN A 115 -9.39 10.01 8.54
C ASN A 115 -8.29 9.84 7.49
N THR A 116 -7.22 10.59 7.63
CA THR A 116 -6.11 10.63 6.67
C THR A 116 -5.38 9.30 6.54
N ASP A 117 -5.31 8.50 7.61
CA ASP A 117 -4.71 7.16 7.57
C ASP A 117 -5.50 6.22 6.66
N TRP A 118 -6.84 6.24 6.76
CA TRP A 118 -7.69 5.40 5.92
C TRP A 118 -7.68 5.85 4.46
N GLN A 119 -7.65 7.16 4.21
CA GLN A 119 -7.46 7.70 2.86
C GLN A 119 -6.11 7.25 2.28
N ARG A 120 -5.05 7.27 3.08
CA ARG A 120 -3.73 6.82 2.67
C ARG A 120 -3.70 5.31 2.36
N ASP A 121 -4.26 4.47 3.25
CA ASP A 121 -4.38 3.02 3.02
C ASP A 121 -5.10 2.72 1.70
N LEU A 122 -6.15 3.50 1.39
CA LEU A 122 -6.89 3.40 0.13
C LEU A 122 -5.99 3.73 -1.09
N THR A 123 -5.17 4.80 -1.00
CA THR A 123 -4.25 5.14 -2.10
C THR A 123 -3.16 4.09 -2.30
N VAL A 124 -2.67 3.47 -1.23
CA VAL A 124 -1.70 2.36 -1.29
C VAL A 124 -2.30 1.17 -2.04
N SER A 125 -3.55 0.81 -1.75
CA SER A 125 -4.24 -0.29 -2.43
C SER A 125 -4.43 0.00 -3.93
N HIS A 126 -4.83 1.23 -4.29
CA HIS A 126 -4.90 1.63 -5.70
C HIS A 126 -3.55 1.50 -6.41
N ASN A 127 -2.46 1.95 -5.80
CA ASN A 127 -1.13 1.83 -6.41
C ASN A 127 -0.73 0.37 -6.65
N LYS A 128 -0.94 -0.51 -5.67
CA LYS A 128 -0.60 -1.94 -5.77
C LYS A 128 -1.38 -2.62 -6.90
N ILE A 129 -2.67 -2.32 -7.02
CA ILE A 129 -3.53 -2.82 -8.10
C ILE A 129 -3.04 -2.29 -9.46
N GLY A 130 -2.78 -0.99 -9.56
CA GLY A 130 -2.25 -0.38 -10.77
C GLY A 130 -0.92 -0.99 -11.22
N ASP A 131 -0.01 -1.29 -10.28
CA ASP A 131 1.28 -1.93 -10.57
C ASP A 131 1.10 -3.34 -11.15
N VAL A 132 0.15 -4.12 -10.64
CA VAL A 132 -0.13 -5.47 -11.16
C VAL A 132 -0.79 -5.39 -12.54
N LEU A 133 -1.79 -4.51 -12.72
CA LEU A 133 -2.45 -4.34 -14.02
C LEU A 133 -1.46 -3.90 -15.10
N LEU A 134 -0.55 -2.99 -14.76
CA LEU A 134 0.50 -2.56 -15.68
C LEU A 134 1.44 -3.72 -16.05
N ALA A 135 1.84 -4.54 -15.08
CA ALA A 135 2.68 -5.71 -15.31
C ALA A 135 1.97 -6.77 -16.17
N GLN A 136 0.64 -6.83 -16.14
CA GLN A 136 -0.19 -7.69 -17.00
C GLN A 136 -0.45 -7.10 -18.39
N GLY A 137 0.06 -5.89 -18.67
CA GLY A 137 -0.14 -5.19 -19.94
C GLY A 137 -1.45 -4.43 -20.06
N ASP A 138 -2.27 -4.40 -19.01
CA ASP A 138 -3.52 -3.62 -18.99
C ASP A 138 -3.24 -2.16 -18.60
N GLY A 139 -2.60 -1.44 -19.50
CA GLY A 139 -2.27 -0.02 -19.32
C GLY A 139 -3.49 0.86 -19.06
N PRO A 140 -4.61 0.72 -19.79
CA PRO A 140 -5.83 1.50 -19.54
C PRO A 140 -6.40 1.31 -18.13
N ALA A 141 -6.52 0.09 -17.64
CA ALA A 141 -7.00 -0.18 -16.28
C ALA A 141 -6.00 0.28 -15.20
N ALA A 142 -4.69 0.12 -15.44
CA ALA A 142 -3.66 0.65 -14.57
C ALA A 142 -3.76 2.18 -14.45
N LEU A 143 -3.92 2.88 -15.58
CA LEU A 143 -4.06 4.34 -15.61
C LEU A 143 -5.29 4.82 -14.84
N ALA A 144 -6.44 4.16 -15.04
CA ALA A 144 -7.68 4.47 -14.31
C ALA A 144 -7.48 4.31 -12.79
N THR A 145 -6.82 3.22 -12.39
CA THR A 145 -6.55 2.91 -10.99
C THR A 145 -5.59 3.91 -10.35
N TYR A 146 -4.50 4.29 -11.04
CA TYR A 146 -3.58 5.33 -10.55
C TYR A 146 -4.25 6.70 -10.44
N ARG A 147 -5.13 7.06 -11.38
CA ARG A 147 -5.89 8.32 -11.31
C ARG A 147 -6.84 8.37 -10.12
N ALA A 148 -7.49 7.25 -9.78
CA ALA A 148 -8.31 7.16 -8.58
C ALA A 148 -7.48 7.42 -7.31
N GLY A 149 -6.30 6.81 -7.20
CA GLY A 149 -5.38 7.08 -6.10
C GLY A 149 -4.85 8.53 -6.09
N LEU A 150 -4.55 9.11 -7.27
CA LEU A 150 -4.09 10.49 -7.41
C LEU A 150 -5.10 11.48 -6.85
N ALA A 151 -6.38 11.36 -7.18
CA ALA A 151 -7.44 12.27 -6.73
C ALA A 151 -7.52 12.36 -5.19
N ILE A 152 -7.30 11.23 -4.51
CA ILE A 152 -7.26 11.18 -3.04
C ILE A 152 -6.00 11.91 -2.53
N ARG A 153 -4.84 11.65 -3.12
CA ARG A 153 -3.57 12.30 -2.73
C ARG A 153 -3.57 13.79 -2.95
N GLU A 154 -4.18 14.27 -4.03
CA GLU A 154 -4.39 15.70 -4.27
C GLU A 154 -5.22 16.34 -3.16
N THR A 155 -6.22 15.64 -2.67
CA THR A 155 -7.04 16.11 -1.56
C THR A 155 -6.23 16.14 -0.26
N LEU A 156 -5.48 15.10 0.08
CA LEU A 156 -4.62 15.07 1.26
C LEU A 156 -3.56 16.18 1.21
N ALA A 157 -2.85 16.34 0.09
CA ALA A 157 -1.82 17.36 -0.08
C ALA A 157 -2.37 18.80 -0.01
N ARG A 158 -3.63 19.02 -0.38
CA ARG A 158 -4.31 20.31 -0.20
C ARG A 158 -4.70 20.57 1.25
N CYS A 159 -5.07 19.54 2.02
CA CYS A 159 -5.40 19.67 3.44
C CYS A 159 -4.17 20.06 4.28
N ASP A 160 -3.00 19.53 3.95
CA ASP A 160 -1.74 19.90 4.59
C ASP A 160 -0.61 20.02 3.55
N PRO A 161 -0.44 21.20 2.95
CA PRO A 161 0.62 21.43 1.97
C PRO A 161 2.04 21.37 2.55
N ALA A 162 2.18 21.44 3.87
CA ALA A 162 3.48 21.33 4.54
C ALA A 162 3.93 19.87 4.73
N ASN A 163 3.01 18.92 4.64
CA ASN A 163 3.30 17.50 4.81
C ASN A 163 4.11 16.96 3.62
N THR A 164 5.40 16.82 3.83
CA THR A 164 6.36 16.41 2.80
C THR A 164 6.13 14.97 2.31
N GLU A 165 5.60 14.09 3.17
CA GLU A 165 5.26 12.72 2.81
C GLU A 165 4.11 12.69 1.80
N TRP A 166 3.04 13.47 2.04
CA TRP A 166 1.90 13.55 1.11
C TRP A 166 2.29 14.22 -0.21
N GLN A 167 3.15 15.24 -0.17
CA GLN A 167 3.70 15.84 -1.38
C GLN A 167 4.52 14.83 -2.19
N ARG A 168 5.35 14.04 -1.53
CA ARG A 168 6.13 12.99 -2.21
C ARG A 168 5.23 11.88 -2.77
N ASP A 169 4.20 11.47 -2.04
CA ASP A 169 3.22 10.50 -2.53
C ASP A 169 2.51 11.02 -3.80
N LEU A 170 2.23 12.33 -3.86
CA LEU A 170 1.66 12.99 -5.03
C LEU A 170 2.65 12.97 -6.20
N PHE A 171 3.93 13.30 -5.97
CA PHE A 171 5.00 13.19 -6.96
C PHE A 171 5.08 11.78 -7.56
N VAL A 172 5.08 10.74 -6.73
CA VAL A 172 5.13 9.33 -7.17
C VAL A 172 3.92 8.99 -8.06
N SER A 173 2.74 9.50 -7.72
CA SER A 173 1.52 9.28 -8.52
C SER A 173 1.63 9.89 -9.91
N HIS A 174 2.07 11.14 -10.01
CA HIS A 174 2.29 11.80 -11.30
C HIS A 174 3.32 11.07 -12.15
N THR A 175 4.41 10.61 -11.55
CA THR A 175 5.44 9.83 -12.23
C THR A 175 4.92 8.50 -12.78
N LYS A 176 4.12 7.76 -11.99
CA LYS A 176 3.50 6.50 -12.44
C LYS A 176 2.54 6.72 -13.61
N ILE A 177 1.67 7.73 -13.51
CA ILE A 177 0.72 8.10 -14.57
C ILE A 177 1.49 8.50 -15.85
N GLY A 178 2.51 9.33 -15.73
CA GLY A 178 3.35 9.73 -16.88
C GLY A 178 4.01 8.52 -17.55
N ASN A 179 4.49 7.53 -16.78
CA ASN A 179 5.08 6.32 -17.32
C ASN A 179 4.08 5.51 -18.16
N VAL A 180 2.84 5.34 -17.65
CA VAL A 180 1.78 4.63 -18.38
C VAL A 180 1.40 5.36 -19.65
N LEU A 181 1.15 6.66 -19.58
CA LEU A 181 0.80 7.50 -20.75
C LEU A 181 1.87 7.44 -21.82
N ARG A 182 3.15 7.52 -21.43
CA ARG A 182 4.28 7.37 -22.35
C ARG A 182 4.28 6.01 -23.03
N ALA A 183 4.04 4.94 -22.27
CA ALA A 183 3.97 3.59 -22.82
C ALA A 183 2.79 3.40 -23.79
N GLN A 184 1.72 4.19 -23.63
CA GLN A 184 0.58 4.24 -24.52
C GLN A 184 0.77 5.15 -25.75
N GLY A 185 1.92 5.84 -25.84
CA GLY A 185 2.21 6.77 -26.94
C GLY A 185 1.62 8.17 -26.78
N ASP A 186 0.96 8.46 -25.66
CA ASP A 186 0.45 9.81 -25.35
C ASP A 186 1.54 10.69 -24.74
N GLY A 187 2.47 11.11 -25.58
CA GLY A 187 3.61 11.96 -25.20
C GLY A 187 3.21 13.28 -24.54
N PRO A 188 2.24 14.03 -25.11
CA PRO A 188 1.79 15.29 -24.51
C PRO A 188 1.21 15.11 -23.09
N ALA A 189 0.35 14.12 -22.86
CA ALA A 189 -0.21 13.88 -21.53
C ALA A 189 0.87 13.32 -20.57
N ALA A 190 1.78 12.48 -21.04
CA ALA A 190 2.89 12.01 -20.24
C ALA A 190 3.78 13.17 -19.77
N LEU A 191 4.12 14.10 -20.68
CA LEU A 191 4.90 15.29 -20.36
C LEU A 191 4.21 16.18 -19.33
N ALA A 192 2.89 16.36 -19.46
CA ALA A 192 2.10 17.12 -18.48
C ALA A 192 2.18 16.49 -17.09
N ALA A 193 2.04 15.16 -16.99
CA ALA A 193 2.15 14.43 -15.73
C ALA A 193 3.56 14.53 -15.12
N TYR A 194 4.61 14.40 -15.94
CA TYR A 194 6.00 14.55 -15.45
C TYR A 194 6.30 15.98 -14.97
N ARG A 195 5.79 17.01 -15.65
CA ARG A 195 5.94 18.41 -15.22
C ARG A 195 5.25 18.67 -13.89
N ALA A 196 4.05 18.10 -13.66
CA ALA A 196 3.40 18.19 -12.37
C ALA A 196 4.22 17.54 -11.25
N GLY A 197 4.83 16.38 -11.52
CA GLY A 197 5.77 15.75 -10.60
C GLY A 197 7.03 16.59 -10.36
N LEU A 198 7.63 17.15 -11.42
CA LEU A 198 8.82 18.00 -11.31
C LEU A 198 8.59 19.20 -10.40
N ALA A 199 7.47 19.90 -10.54
CA ALA A 199 7.14 21.05 -9.70
C ALA A 199 7.12 20.71 -8.20
N ILE A 200 6.67 19.50 -7.85
CA ILE A 200 6.71 19.01 -6.47
C ILE A 200 8.16 18.72 -6.04
N ALA A 201 8.94 18.02 -6.87
CA ALA A 201 10.32 17.68 -6.56
C ALA A 201 11.19 18.93 -6.39
N GLU A 202 10.99 19.97 -7.22
CA GLU A 202 11.64 21.29 -7.11
C GLU A 202 11.28 22.02 -5.82
N THR A 203 10.11 21.75 -5.25
CA THR A 203 9.69 22.32 -3.97
C THR A 203 10.28 21.55 -2.78
N LEU A 204 10.42 20.22 -2.88
CA LEU A 204 10.89 19.37 -1.78
C LEU A 204 12.42 19.36 -1.67
N ALA A 205 13.14 19.19 -2.77
CA ALA A 205 14.58 18.99 -2.76
C ALA A 205 15.39 20.13 -2.08
N PRO A 206 15.01 21.42 -2.21
CA PRO A 206 15.70 22.49 -1.49
C PRO A 206 15.41 22.55 0.01
N ARG A 207 14.30 21.95 0.48
CA ARG A 207 13.94 21.94 1.93
C ARG A 207 14.91 21.11 2.75
N ASP A 208 15.45 20.04 2.18
CA ASP A 208 16.45 19.19 2.80
C ASP A 208 17.43 18.67 1.74
N PRO A 209 18.51 19.42 1.46
CA PRO A 209 19.53 19.03 0.49
C PRO A 209 20.27 17.72 0.83
N ALA A 210 20.23 17.27 2.08
CA ALA A 210 20.83 16.03 2.54
C ALA A 210 19.89 14.80 2.28
N ASN A 211 18.62 15.04 2.00
CA ASN A 211 17.67 13.99 1.71
C ASN A 211 17.91 13.40 0.31
N THR A 212 18.61 12.28 0.29
CA THR A 212 19.02 11.62 -0.98
C THR A 212 17.84 11.15 -1.83
N GLU A 213 16.68 10.83 -1.20
CA GLU A 213 15.48 10.44 -1.93
C GLU A 213 14.90 11.63 -2.71
N TRP A 214 14.79 12.81 -2.10
CA TRP A 214 14.26 14.00 -2.76
C TRP A 214 15.20 14.50 -3.88
N GLN A 215 16.51 14.43 -3.66
CA GLN A 215 17.49 14.76 -4.69
C GLN A 215 17.40 13.79 -5.88
N ARG A 216 17.21 12.49 -5.60
CA ARG A 216 16.98 11.49 -6.64
C ARG A 216 15.67 11.73 -7.40
N ASP A 217 14.58 12.02 -6.69
CA ASP A 217 13.27 12.30 -7.29
C ASP A 217 13.37 13.50 -8.25
N LEU A 218 14.08 14.56 -7.87
CA LEU A 218 14.37 15.73 -8.73
C LEU A 218 15.18 15.34 -9.97
N SER A 219 16.28 14.61 -9.79
CA SER A 219 17.14 14.15 -10.90
C SER A 219 16.37 13.28 -11.90
N VAL A 220 15.55 12.33 -11.39
CA VAL A 220 14.71 11.47 -12.25
C VAL A 220 13.69 12.31 -13.03
N SER A 221 13.11 13.34 -12.41
CA SER A 221 12.14 14.21 -13.07
C SER A 221 12.74 14.96 -14.25
N HIS A 222 13.95 15.54 -14.09
CA HIS A 222 14.63 16.20 -15.19
C HIS A 222 14.92 15.22 -16.35
N GLY A 223 15.39 14.01 -16.06
CA GLY A 223 15.65 12.98 -17.08
C GLY A 223 14.41 12.45 -17.81
N LYS A 224 13.20 12.71 -17.31
CA LYS A 224 11.95 12.31 -17.98
C LYS A 224 11.39 13.40 -18.91
N ILE A 225 11.82 14.64 -18.75
CA ILE A 225 11.30 15.81 -19.48
C ILE A 225 12.26 16.26 -20.59
N GLY A 226 13.57 16.06 -20.39
CA GLY A 226 14.60 16.27 -21.40
C GLY A 226 14.71 15.10 -22.35
#